data_dab7f6b02f72350e2033304dbed19701
#
_entry.id   dab7f6b02f72350e2033304dbed19701
#
_cell.length_a   1.000
_cell.length_b   1.000
_cell.length_c   1.000
_cell.angle_alpha   90.00
_cell.angle_beta   90.00
_cell.angle_gamma   90.00
#
_symmetry.space_group_name_H-M   'P 1'
#
loop_
_entity.id
_entity.type
_entity.pdbx_description
1 polymer ?
#
loop_
_entity_poly.entity_id
_entity_poly.type
_entity_poly.pdbx_seq_one_letter_code
_entity_poly.pdbx_strand_id
1 'polypeptide(L)'
;MNVKLGKYNQLEVVKEVDFGVYLDGGDDGEILLPTRYVPEGCKPGDVLNVFLYLDNEERLIATTLQPLVQVDEFACLEVAWINEFGAFLNWGLMKDLFVPFREQKMKMQKGRKYIIHAHIDEDSYRIMASAKVEHYLSKEHPDYRLGQEVDILIWQKTDLGFKAIVENKFSGLLYDNEIFQPLETGMRLKAYVKQVREDGKIDLVLQKLGAKKVDDFSEVLLQYIKDHEGFTPLNDKSAAEDIYDAFGVSKKTFKKVVGDLYKKRLVVLEAEGIRLT
;
A
#
# COMPACT_ATOMS: atom_id res chain seq x y z
N MET A 1 18.80 -17.70 20.64
CA MET A 1 17.64 -17.19 19.88
C MET A 1 18.27 -16.36 18.76
N ASN A 2 18.12 -16.76 17.52
CA ASN A 2 18.75 -16.01 16.42
C ASN A 2 17.91 -14.77 16.14
N VAL A 3 18.53 -13.61 16.17
CA VAL A 3 17.86 -12.35 15.83
C VAL A 3 17.54 -12.28 14.32
N LYS A 4 16.56 -11.46 13.96
CA LYS A 4 16.12 -11.27 12.57
C LYS A 4 16.61 -9.93 12.05
N LEU A 5 17.66 -9.95 11.23
CA LEU A 5 18.15 -8.76 10.52
C LEU A 5 17.05 -8.18 9.60
N GLY A 6 16.90 -6.85 9.64
CA GLY A 6 15.88 -6.16 8.83
C GLY A 6 14.43 -6.35 9.31
N LYS A 7 14.25 -6.78 10.56
CA LYS A 7 12.95 -7.01 11.21
C LYS A 7 12.92 -6.42 12.62
N TYR A 8 11.71 -6.30 13.17
CA TYR A 8 11.55 -6.04 14.58
C TYR A 8 11.86 -7.28 15.43
N ASN A 9 12.56 -7.06 16.54
CA ASN A 9 12.92 -8.06 17.53
C ASN A 9 12.58 -7.54 18.93
N GLN A 10 12.15 -8.42 19.82
CA GLN A 10 11.99 -8.10 21.23
C GLN A 10 13.23 -8.57 21.97
N LEU A 11 14.05 -7.63 22.45
CA LEU A 11 15.34 -7.91 23.06
C LEU A 11 15.42 -7.29 24.45
N GLU A 12 16.03 -8.01 25.40
CA GLU A 12 16.24 -7.56 26.76
C GLU A 12 17.47 -6.64 26.83
N VAL A 13 17.38 -5.59 27.62
CA VAL A 13 18.51 -4.70 27.94
C VAL A 13 19.40 -5.40 28.93
N VAL A 14 20.66 -5.65 28.56
CA VAL A 14 21.65 -6.34 29.39
C VAL A 14 22.41 -5.37 30.27
N LYS A 15 22.87 -4.25 29.71
CA LYS A 15 23.67 -3.24 30.42
C LYS A 15 23.56 -1.87 29.76
N GLU A 16 23.81 -0.84 30.58
CA GLU A 16 23.91 0.56 30.15
C GLU A 16 25.39 0.94 29.99
N VAL A 17 25.70 1.78 29.00
CA VAL A 17 27.01 2.35 28.70
C VAL A 17 26.86 3.82 28.29
N ASP A 18 27.94 4.60 28.24
CA ASP A 18 27.93 6.05 27.96
C ASP A 18 27.31 6.39 26.61
N PHE A 19 27.34 5.49 25.63
CA PHE A 19 26.89 5.69 24.27
C PHE A 19 25.59 4.92 23.91
N GLY A 20 24.93 4.30 24.90
CA GLY A 20 23.66 3.59 24.70
C GLY A 20 23.43 2.47 25.71
N VAL A 21 22.66 1.48 25.25
CA VAL A 21 22.46 0.22 25.97
C VAL A 21 22.79 -0.97 25.09
N TYR A 22 23.23 -2.05 25.67
CA TYR A 22 23.38 -3.33 24.97
C TYR A 22 22.17 -4.21 25.21
N LEU A 23 21.70 -4.83 24.13
CA LEU A 23 20.58 -5.75 24.10
C LEU A 23 21.09 -7.19 23.94
N ASP A 24 20.37 -8.14 24.51
CA ASP A 24 20.67 -9.56 24.36
C ASP A 24 20.31 -10.06 22.96
N GLY A 25 21.29 -10.28 22.09
CA GLY A 25 21.13 -10.88 20.77
C GLY A 25 21.23 -12.42 20.76
N GLY A 26 21.34 -13.06 21.93
CA GLY A 26 21.54 -14.51 22.04
C GLY A 26 22.85 -14.96 21.38
N ASP A 27 22.75 -15.83 20.38
CA ASP A 27 23.91 -16.35 19.64
C ASP A 27 24.64 -15.27 18.81
N ASP A 28 23.96 -14.17 18.50
CA ASP A 28 24.52 -13.02 17.76
C ASP A 28 25.25 -12.02 18.69
N GLY A 29 25.30 -12.33 20.00
CA GLY A 29 26.00 -11.53 21.01
C GLY A 29 25.24 -10.28 21.44
N GLU A 30 25.95 -9.34 22.06
CA GLU A 30 25.37 -8.08 22.54
C GLU A 30 25.18 -7.08 21.37
N ILE A 31 23.99 -6.54 21.22
CA ILE A 31 23.62 -5.59 20.14
C ILE A 31 23.46 -4.19 20.73
N LEU A 32 24.17 -3.22 20.18
CA LEU A 32 24.10 -1.84 20.63
C LEU A 32 22.78 -1.17 20.17
N LEU A 33 22.07 -0.56 21.12
CA LEU A 33 21.06 0.46 20.89
C LEU A 33 21.65 1.82 21.29
N PRO A 34 21.98 2.72 20.34
CA PRO A 34 22.60 4.03 20.64
C PRO A 34 21.71 4.90 21.53
N THR A 35 22.33 5.74 22.40
CA THR A 35 21.65 6.60 23.39
C THR A 35 20.46 7.37 22.82
N ARG A 36 20.58 7.92 21.61
CA ARG A 36 19.51 8.68 20.94
C ARG A 36 18.23 7.89 20.62
N TYR A 37 18.31 6.55 20.69
CA TYR A 37 17.20 5.64 20.42
C TYR A 37 16.73 4.90 21.68
N VAL A 38 17.40 5.12 22.81
CA VAL A 38 17.03 4.51 24.11
C VAL A 38 15.80 5.24 24.64
N PRO A 39 14.70 4.55 24.97
CA PRO A 39 13.54 5.15 25.61
C PRO A 39 13.90 5.76 26.99
N GLU A 40 13.23 6.85 27.36
CA GLU A 40 13.42 7.50 28.65
C GLU A 40 13.09 6.52 29.79
N GLY A 41 13.97 6.44 30.80
CA GLY A 41 13.79 5.56 31.95
C GLY A 41 14.08 4.09 31.72
N CYS A 42 14.61 3.72 30.56
CA CYS A 42 15.01 2.36 30.22
C CYS A 42 16.13 1.85 31.18
N LYS A 43 16.03 0.60 31.60
CA LYS A 43 16.95 -0.04 32.58
C LYS A 43 17.30 -1.46 32.13
N PRO A 44 18.44 -2.01 32.60
CA PRO A 44 18.71 -3.42 32.44
C PRO A 44 17.56 -4.31 32.95
N GLY A 45 17.21 -5.33 32.17
CA GLY A 45 16.03 -6.19 32.37
C GLY A 45 14.76 -5.75 31.60
N ASP A 46 14.71 -4.54 31.07
CA ASP A 46 13.58 -4.12 30.22
C ASP A 46 13.65 -4.81 28.86
N VAL A 47 12.48 -5.17 28.32
CA VAL A 47 12.37 -5.74 26.96
C VAL A 47 11.91 -4.67 25.98
N LEU A 48 12.73 -4.39 24.98
CA LEU A 48 12.46 -3.39 23.96
C LEU A 48 12.11 -4.02 22.63
N ASN A 49 11.13 -3.42 21.93
CA ASN A 49 10.84 -3.76 20.54
C ASN A 49 11.70 -2.88 19.63
N VAL A 50 12.74 -3.45 19.05
CA VAL A 50 13.74 -2.74 18.26
C VAL A 50 13.85 -3.32 16.86
N PHE A 51 14.15 -2.45 15.89
CA PHE A 51 14.48 -2.86 14.54
C PHE A 51 15.99 -3.06 14.43
N LEU A 52 16.41 -4.17 13.81
CA LEU A 52 17.83 -4.50 13.64
C LEU A 52 18.29 -4.24 12.21
N TYR A 53 19.40 -3.55 12.06
CA TYR A 53 20.01 -3.28 10.75
C TYR A 53 21.54 -3.22 10.89
N LEU A 54 22.26 -3.05 9.77
CA LEU A 54 23.72 -2.92 9.78
C LEU A 54 24.13 -1.45 9.73
N ASP A 55 25.01 -1.02 10.60
CA ASP A 55 25.61 0.32 10.56
C ASP A 55 26.57 0.49 9.37
N ASN A 56 27.26 1.64 9.29
CA ASN A 56 28.20 1.92 8.19
C ASN A 56 29.46 1.04 8.21
N GLU A 57 29.77 0.42 9.34
CA GLU A 57 30.87 -0.53 9.51
C GLU A 57 30.38 -1.98 9.43
N GLU A 58 29.11 -2.16 9.00
CA GLU A 58 28.46 -3.47 8.82
C GLU A 58 28.27 -4.28 10.10
N ARG A 59 28.27 -3.60 11.26
CA ARG A 59 27.96 -4.21 12.55
C ARG A 59 26.44 -4.18 12.77
N LEU A 60 25.94 -5.24 13.38
CA LEU A 60 24.54 -5.32 13.80
C LEU A 60 24.23 -4.26 14.86
N ILE A 61 23.23 -3.43 14.60
CA ILE A 61 22.83 -2.32 15.47
C ILE A 61 21.30 -2.27 15.58
N ALA A 62 20.81 -1.81 16.71
CA ALA A 62 19.40 -1.65 17.01
C ALA A 62 18.95 -0.18 16.90
N THR A 63 17.67 0.01 16.59
CA THR A 63 17.01 1.30 16.64
C THR A 63 15.55 1.15 17.07
N THR A 64 15.01 2.17 17.75
CA THR A 64 13.57 2.32 18.02
C THR A 64 12.84 3.12 16.93
N LEU A 65 13.58 3.63 15.94
CA LEU A 65 12.95 4.23 14.75
C LEU A 65 12.12 3.21 13.98
N GLN A 66 11.09 3.70 13.31
CA GLN A 66 10.23 2.88 12.48
C GLN A 66 10.65 3.03 11.00
N PRO A 67 11.29 2.02 10.40
CA PRO A 67 11.59 2.04 8.98
C PRO A 67 10.30 1.97 8.16
N LEU A 68 10.34 2.53 6.96
CA LEU A 68 9.21 2.52 6.02
C LEU A 68 8.98 1.16 5.36
N VAL A 69 9.91 0.22 5.53
CA VAL A 69 9.87 -1.15 4.99
C VAL A 69 10.73 -2.06 5.84
N GLN A 70 10.32 -3.31 6.00
CA GLN A 70 11.12 -4.39 6.54
C GLN A 70 11.62 -5.30 5.42
N VAL A 71 12.60 -6.14 5.71
CA VAL A 71 13.01 -7.24 4.82
C VAL A 71 11.79 -8.09 4.45
N ASP A 72 11.72 -8.61 3.23
CA ASP A 72 10.60 -9.34 2.62
C ASP A 72 9.32 -8.53 2.43
N GLU A 73 9.41 -7.19 2.45
CA GLU A 73 8.26 -6.31 2.19
C GLU A 73 8.51 -5.41 0.98
N PHE A 74 7.40 -4.92 0.43
CA PHE A 74 7.41 -3.92 -0.64
C PHE A 74 7.07 -2.54 -0.07
N ALA A 75 7.74 -1.52 -0.62
CA ALA A 75 7.42 -0.12 -0.33
C ALA A 75 7.65 0.79 -1.53
N CYS A 76 7.08 1.99 -1.46
CA CYS A 76 7.37 3.10 -2.36
C CYS A 76 8.33 4.06 -1.65
N LEU A 77 9.61 4.09 -2.06
CA LEU A 77 10.64 4.87 -1.41
C LEU A 77 11.27 5.89 -2.36
N GLU A 78 11.67 7.02 -1.80
CA GLU A 78 12.33 8.10 -2.51
C GLU A 78 13.84 7.89 -2.58
N VAL A 79 14.43 8.16 -3.75
CA VAL A 79 15.89 8.15 -3.94
C VAL A 79 16.49 9.39 -3.30
N ALA A 80 17.26 9.21 -2.23
CA ALA A 80 17.98 10.28 -1.53
C ALA A 80 19.21 10.75 -2.32
N TRP A 81 20.01 9.80 -2.81
CA TRP A 81 21.22 10.09 -3.60
C TRP A 81 21.64 8.88 -4.45
N ILE A 82 22.60 9.09 -5.34
CA ILE A 82 23.09 8.08 -6.30
C ILE A 82 24.60 8.19 -6.40
N ASN A 83 25.28 7.05 -6.54
CA ASN A 83 26.70 6.98 -6.84
C ASN A 83 26.99 6.03 -8.02
N GLU A 84 28.25 5.67 -8.22
CA GLU A 84 28.72 4.78 -9.27
C GLU A 84 28.29 3.31 -9.10
N PHE A 85 27.75 2.92 -7.94
CA PHE A 85 27.30 1.54 -7.65
C PHE A 85 25.77 1.38 -7.73
N GLY A 86 25.02 2.45 -7.49
CA GLY A 86 23.57 2.39 -7.48
C GLY A 86 22.88 3.58 -6.85
N ALA A 87 21.65 3.38 -6.43
CA ALA A 87 20.81 4.36 -5.76
C ALA A 87 20.66 4.02 -4.28
N PHE A 88 20.50 5.06 -3.47
CA PHE A 88 20.29 4.98 -2.04
C PHE A 88 18.94 5.62 -1.71
N LEU A 89 18.06 4.88 -1.06
CA LEU A 89 16.68 5.24 -0.81
C LEU A 89 16.47 5.57 0.66
N ASN A 90 15.77 6.66 0.91
CA ASN A 90 15.34 6.98 2.26
C ASN A 90 14.26 5.99 2.72
N TRP A 91 14.58 5.19 3.71
CA TRP A 91 13.66 4.24 4.35
C TRP A 91 13.37 4.54 5.82
N GLY A 92 13.72 5.76 6.27
CA GLY A 92 13.46 6.24 7.62
C GLY A 92 14.55 5.97 8.65
N LEU A 93 15.68 5.36 8.23
CA LEU A 93 16.83 5.10 9.10
C LEU A 93 18.03 5.98 8.70
N MET A 94 19.07 6.01 9.57
CA MET A 94 20.28 6.81 9.32
C MET A 94 21.08 6.33 8.11
N LYS A 95 21.12 5.04 7.87
CA LYS A 95 21.77 4.44 6.69
C LYS A 95 20.71 4.19 5.65
N ASP A 96 20.82 4.84 4.49
CA ASP A 96 19.90 4.67 3.38
C ASP A 96 19.92 3.24 2.81
N LEU A 97 18.79 2.80 2.29
CA LEU A 97 18.62 1.47 1.70
C LEU A 97 19.21 1.44 0.29
N PHE A 98 20.14 0.53 0.04
CA PHE A 98 20.87 0.45 -1.23
C PHE A 98 20.13 -0.35 -2.29
N VAL A 99 20.11 0.17 -3.53
CA VAL A 99 19.62 -0.50 -4.74
C VAL A 99 20.73 -0.50 -5.79
N PRO A 100 21.48 -1.59 -5.95
CA PRO A 100 22.54 -1.66 -6.96
C PRO A 100 21.95 -1.55 -8.37
N PHE A 101 22.73 -1.09 -9.35
CA PHE A 101 22.24 -0.94 -10.73
C PHE A 101 21.66 -2.24 -11.31
N ARG A 102 22.23 -3.40 -10.96
CA ARG A 102 21.71 -4.71 -11.37
C ARG A 102 20.29 -5.00 -10.90
N GLU A 103 19.86 -4.35 -9.80
CA GLU A 103 18.51 -4.49 -9.22
C GLU A 103 17.54 -3.38 -9.65
N GLN A 104 17.97 -2.46 -10.49
CA GLN A 104 17.13 -1.41 -11.05
C GLN A 104 16.50 -1.88 -12.37
N LYS A 105 15.19 -1.72 -12.52
CA LYS A 105 14.46 -2.00 -13.77
C LYS A 105 14.74 -0.92 -14.83
N MET A 106 14.91 0.30 -14.36
CA MET A 106 15.38 1.48 -15.11
C MET A 106 16.30 2.28 -14.21
N LYS A 107 17.20 3.09 -14.79
CA LYS A 107 18.10 3.94 -14.01
C LYS A 107 17.30 4.87 -13.11
N MET A 108 17.47 4.72 -11.82
CA MET A 108 16.80 5.54 -10.81
C MET A 108 17.29 6.97 -10.84
N GLN A 109 16.44 7.92 -10.42
CA GLN A 109 16.75 9.36 -10.40
C GLN A 109 16.52 9.92 -9.01
N LYS A 110 17.43 10.78 -8.53
CA LYS A 110 17.32 11.44 -7.22
C LYS A 110 15.98 12.19 -7.10
N GLY A 111 15.35 12.11 -5.94
CA GLY A 111 14.06 12.72 -5.62
C GLY A 111 12.83 12.02 -6.21
N ARG A 112 13.01 10.99 -7.03
CA ARG A 112 11.90 10.18 -7.54
C ARG A 112 11.62 8.99 -6.64
N LYS A 113 10.35 8.57 -6.60
CA LYS A 113 9.89 7.41 -5.83
C LYS A 113 9.78 6.18 -6.71
N TYR A 114 10.16 5.04 -6.15
CA TYR A 114 10.11 3.75 -6.83
C TYR A 114 9.54 2.69 -5.91
N ILE A 115 8.78 1.75 -6.48
CA ILE A 115 8.38 0.54 -5.77
C ILE A 115 9.57 -0.41 -5.72
N ILE A 116 9.89 -0.84 -4.52
CA ILE A 116 11.00 -1.75 -4.25
C ILE A 116 10.54 -2.90 -3.36
N HIS A 117 11.31 -3.98 -3.38
CA HIS A 117 11.29 -5.06 -2.40
C HIS A 117 12.60 -5.03 -1.61
N ALA A 118 12.51 -5.01 -0.29
CA ALA A 118 13.68 -5.11 0.58
C ALA A 118 14.00 -6.58 0.85
N HIS A 119 15.27 -6.95 0.74
CA HIS A 119 15.74 -8.32 0.95
C HIS A 119 17.15 -8.34 1.53
N ILE A 120 17.56 -9.49 2.04
CA ILE A 120 18.95 -9.75 2.40
C ILE A 120 19.64 -10.35 1.17
N ASP A 121 20.73 -9.74 0.74
CA ASP A 121 21.57 -10.25 -0.36
C ASP A 121 22.30 -11.51 0.12
N GLU A 122 22.15 -12.61 -0.62
CA GLU A 122 22.68 -13.91 -0.21
C GLU A 122 24.21 -13.95 -0.15
N ASP A 123 24.89 -13.16 -0.99
CA ASP A 123 26.34 -13.13 -1.07
C ASP A 123 26.99 -12.28 0.04
N SER A 124 26.43 -11.10 0.28
CA SER A 124 27.01 -10.12 1.21
C SER A 124 26.33 -10.05 2.59
N TYR A 125 25.18 -10.71 2.76
CA TYR A 125 24.32 -10.64 3.95
C TYR A 125 23.88 -9.24 4.34
N ARG A 126 23.89 -8.29 3.36
CA ARG A 126 23.44 -6.91 3.56
C ARG A 126 21.97 -6.77 3.23
N ILE A 127 21.29 -5.85 3.92
CA ILE A 127 19.96 -5.44 3.53
C ILE A 127 20.08 -4.58 2.27
N MET A 128 19.45 -5.02 1.19
CA MET A 128 19.39 -4.33 -0.10
C MET A 128 17.94 -4.26 -0.58
N ALA A 129 17.72 -3.50 -1.64
CA ALA A 129 16.42 -3.48 -2.30
C ALA A 129 16.52 -3.69 -3.81
N SER A 130 15.44 -4.19 -4.37
CA SER A 130 15.27 -4.45 -5.81
C SER A 130 14.01 -3.77 -6.33
N ALA A 131 14.10 -3.11 -7.47
CA ALA A 131 12.95 -2.63 -8.22
C ALA A 131 12.37 -3.68 -9.19
N LYS A 132 12.93 -4.88 -9.22
CA LYS A 132 12.43 -6.02 -10.01
C LYS A 132 11.32 -6.76 -9.25
N VAL A 133 10.26 -6.02 -8.94
CA VAL A 133 9.13 -6.45 -8.10
C VAL A 133 8.62 -7.84 -8.45
N GLU A 134 8.53 -8.15 -9.76
CA GLU A 134 8.01 -9.43 -10.24
C GLU A 134 8.76 -10.65 -9.73
N HIS A 135 10.06 -10.52 -9.41
CA HIS A 135 10.89 -11.62 -8.94
C HIS A 135 10.55 -12.06 -7.51
N TYR A 136 9.99 -11.13 -6.72
CA TYR A 136 9.69 -11.34 -5.31
C TYR A 136 8.21 -11.61 -5.04
N LEU A 137 7.36 -11.52 -6.07
CA LEU A 137 5.96 -11.90 -5.94
C LEU A 137 5.83 -13.43 -5.92
N SER A 138 4.98 -13.94 -5.03
CA SER A 138 4.73 -15.37 -4.92
C SER A 138 4.15 -15.94 -6.21
N LYS A 139 4.61 -17.13 -6.55
CA LYS A 139 4.08 -17.95 -7.65
C LYS A 139 3.06 -19.00 -7.15
N GLU A 140 2.84 -19.06 -5.84
CA GLU A 140 1.81 -19.91 -5.26
C GLU A 140 0.42 -19.44 -5.69
N HIS A 141 -0.53 -20.36 -5.76
CA HIS A 141 -1.92 -19.98 -6.00
C HIS A 141 -2.51 -19.35 -4.74
N PRO A 142 -3.00 -18.08 -4.80
CA PRO A 142 -3.56 -17.43 -3.62
C PRO A 142 -4.90 -18.03 -3.22
N ASP A 143 -5.07 -18.22 -1.92
CA ASP A 143 -6.33 -18.71 -1.33
C ASP A 143 -7.12 -17.54 -0.72
N TYR A 144 -7.75 -16.75 -1.59
CA TYR A 144 -8.65 -15.67 -1.19
C TYR A 144 -10.09 -15.96 -1.61
N ARG A 145 -11.03 -15.53 -0.78
CA ARG A 145 -12.46 -15.63 -1.05
C ARG A 145 -12.97 -14.40 -1.80
N LEU A 146 -13.99 -14.59 -2.64
CA LEU A 146 -14.72 -13.50 -3.27
C LEU A 146 -15.20 -12.48 -2.21
N GLY A 147 -14.90 -11.20 -2.40
CA GLY A 147 -15.27 -10.12 -1.49
C GLY A 147 -14.37 -9.99 -0.25
N GLN A 148 -13.33 -10.81 -0.11
CA GLN A 148 -12.35 -10.66 0.98
C GLN A 148 -11.63 -9.33 0.87
N GLU A 149 -11.54 -8.60 1.98
CA GLU A 149 -10.76 -7.37 2.09
C GLU A 149 -9.27 -7.72 2.21
N VAL A 150 -8.45 -6.99 1.47
CA VAL A 150 -6.99 -7.16 1.41
C VAL A 150 -6.29 -5.81 1.38
N ASP A 151 -5.08 -5.75 1.92
CA ASP A 151 -4.19 -4.60 1.79
C ASP A 151 -3.47 -4.64 0.45
N ILE A 152 -3.44 -3.50 -0.24
CA ILE A 152 -2.75 -3.39 -1.52
C ILE A 152 -1.80 -2.21 -1.57
N LEU A 153 -0.72 -2.37 -2.32
CA LEU A 153 0.19 -1.31 -2.74
C LEU A 153 0.09 -1.15 -4.25
N ILE A 154 -0.34 0.03 -4.71
CA ILE A 154 -0.38 0.34 -6.16
C ILE A 154 1.03 0.36 -6.70
N TRP A 155 1.28 -0.49 -7.67
CA TRP A 155 2.63 -0.71 -8.16
C TRP A 155 2.90 -0.06 -9.51
N GLN A 156 2.03 -0.25 -10.50
CA GLN A 156 2.26 0.21 -11.86
C GLN A 156 0.95 0.46 -12.61
N LYS A 157 0.86 1.59 -13.33
CA LYS A 157 -0.19 1.83 -14.33
C LYS A 157 0.10 1.00 -15.58
N THR A 158 -0.94 0.40 -16.16
CA THR A 158 -0.93 -0.35 -17.43
C THR A 158 -2.12 0.06 -18.29
N ASP A 159 -2.18 -0.41 -19.54
CA ASP A 159 -3.31 -0.15 -20.44
C ASP A 159 -4.65 -0.73 -19.95
N LEU A 160 -4.61 -1.76 -19.10
CA LEU A 160 -5.80 -2.40 -18.54
C LEU A 160 -6.25 -1.77 -17.21
N GLY A 161 -5.38 -1.03 -16.55
CA GLY A 161 -5.62 -0.49 -15.22
C GLY A 161 -4.35 -0.46 -14.37
N PHE A 162 -4.48 -0.64 -13.06
CA PHE A 162 -3.36 -0.60 -12.13
C PHE A 162 -3.01 -1.99 -11.61
N LYS A 163 -1.75 -2.38 -11.79
CA LYS A 163 -1.18 -3.50 -11.04
C LYS A 163 -1.01 -3.11 -9.57
N ALA A 164 -1.32 -4.04 -8.69
CA ALA A 164 -1.15 -3.89 -7.25
C ALA A 164 -0.44 -5.10 -6.65
N ILE A 165 0.29 -4.86 -5.57
CA ILE A 165 0.86 -5.90 -4.72
C ILE A 165 -0.15 -6.15 -3.60
N VAL A 166 -0.64 -7.38 -3.47
CA VAL A 166 -1.66 -7.80 -2.49
C VAL A 166 -0.96 -8.47 -1.32
N GLU A 167 -1.22 -7.98 -0.09
CA GLU A 167 -0.70 -8.54 1.17
C GLU A 167 0.82 -8.77 1.15
N ASN A 168 1.58 -7.84 0.53
CA ASN A 168 3.04 -7.97 0.33
C ASN A 168 3.47 -9.28 -0.35
N LYS A 169 2.59 -9.99 -1.04
CA LYS A 169 2.89 -11.35 -1.52
C LYS A 169 2.47 -11.60 -2.96
N PHE A 170 1.29 -11.18 -3.38
CA PHE A 170 0.70 -11.59 -4.65
C PHE A 170 0.50 -10.44 -5.62
N SER A 171 0.34 -10.77 -6.92
CA SER A 171 0.00 -9.80 -7.96
C SER A 171 -1.50 -9.66 -8.11
N GLY A 172 -2.00 -8.42 -8.08
CA GLY A 172 -3.39 -8.08 -8.37
C GLY A 172 -3.54 -7.06 -9.49
N LEU A 173 -4.75 -6.93 -10.02
CA LEU A 173 -5.11 -5.98 -11.05
C LEU A 173 -6.43 -5.27 -10.69
N LEU A 174 -6.40 -3.95 -10.71
CA LEU A 174 -7.56 -3.07 -10.68
C LEU A 174 -7.82 -2.59 -12.09
N TYR A 175 -8.98 -2.87 -12.66
CA TYR A 175 -9.34 -2.44 -14.02
C TYR A 175 -9.77 -0.98 -14.05
N ASP A 176 -9.36 -0.21 -15.08
CA ASP A 176 -9.70 1.20 -15.23
C ASP A 176 -11.19 1.49 -15.19
N ASN A 177 -12.00 0.62 -15.80
CA ASN A 177 -13.46 0.76 -15.81
C ASN A 177 -14.14 0.47 -14.45
N GLU A 178 -13.39 0.06 -13.44
CA GLU A 178 -13.86 -0.20 -12.08
C GLU A 178 -13.22 0.71 -11.03
N ILE A 179 -12.40 1.67 -11.48
CA ILE A 179 -11.73 2.66 -10.65
C ILE A 179 -12.49 3.98 -10.78
N PHE A 180 -13.00 4.49 -9.66
CA PHE A 180 -13.82 5.72 -9.59
C PHE A 180 -13.18 6.79 -8.69
N GLN A 181 -11.87 6.68 -8.44
CA GLN A 181 -11.10 7.64 -7.67
C GLN A 181 -9.68 7.73 -8.25
N PRO A 182 -8.99 8.86 -8.08
CA PRO A 182 -7.59 8.98 -8.50
C PRO A 182 -6.72 7.94 -7.81
N LEU A 183 -5.91 7.24 -8.59
CA LEU A 183 -4.89 6.31 -8.08
C LEU A 183 -3.52 6.70 -8.59
N GLU A 184 -2.54 6.62 -7.70
CA GLU A 184 -1.15 6.86 -8.01
C GLU A 184 -0.27 5.68 -7.57
N THR A 185 0.83 5.47 -8.29
CA THR A 185 1.84 4.49 -7.90
C THR A 185 2.39 4.82 -6.51
N GLY A 186 2.45 3.83 -5.64
CA GLY A 186 2.89 3.98 -4.25
C GLY A 186 1.77 4.16 -3.23
N MET A 187 0.51 4.36 -3.66
CA MET A 187 -0.62 4.40 -2.73
C MET A 187 -0.84 3.05 -2.07
N ARG A 188 -1.05 3.04 -0.75
CA ARG A 188 -1.52 1.90 0.03
C ARG A 188 -2.99 2.10 0.39
N LEU A 189 -3.81 1.10 0.13
CA LEU A 189 -5.24 1.16 0.39
C LEU A 189 -5.82 -0.24 0.57
N LYS A 190 -7.07 -0.31 1.06
CA LYS A 190 -7.86 -1.53 1.10
C LYS A 190 -8.52 -1.77 -0.25
N ALA A 191 -8.56 -3.02 -0.66
CA ALA A 191 -9.31 -3.49 -1.82
C ALA A 191 -10.06 -4.77 -1.50
N TYR A 192 -10.93 -5.20 -2.39
CA TYR A 192 -11.70 -6.43 -2.24
C TYR A 192 -11.40 -7.36 -3.40
N VAL A 193 -11.23 -8.63 -3.09
CA VAL A 193 -11.00 -9.68 -4.10
C VAL A 193 -12.27 -9.87 -4.91
N LYS A 194 -12.20 -9.61 -6.21
CA LYS A 194 -13.28 -9.86 -7.16
C LYS A 194 -13.23 -11.30 -7.67
N GLN A 195 -12.03 -11.80 -7.92
CA GLN A 195 -11.81 -13.18 -8.32
C GLN A 195 -10.31 -13.51 -8.25
N VAL A 196 -9.99 -14.76 -7.96
CA VAL A 196 -8.68 -15.35 -8.17
C VAL A 196 -8.75 -16.12 -9.49
N ARG A 197 -7.82 -15.82 -10.40
CA ARG A 197 -7.75 -16.46 -11.72
C ARG A 197 -7.00 -17.78 -11.65
N GLU A 198 -7.14 -18.63 -12.65
CA GLU A 198 -6.40 -19.89 -12.79
C GLU A 198 -4.88 -19.67 -12.84
N ASP A 199 -4.42 -18.54 -13.40
CA ASP A 199 -2.99 -18.15 -13.45
C ASP A 199 -2.46 -17.56 -12.12
N GLY A 200 -3.26 -17.60 -11.05
CA GLY A 200 -2.90 -17.10 -9.72
C GLY A 200 -2.95 -15.57 -9.56
N LYS A 201 -3.32 -14.83 -10.60
CA LYS A 201 -3.53 -13.37 -10.47
C LYS A 201 -4.87 -13.06 -9.82
N ILE A 202 -4.93 -11.93 -9.12
CA ILE A 202 -6.09 -11.50 -8.35
C ILE A 202 -6.73 -10.30 -9.04
N ASP A 203 -7.99 -10.42 -9.46
CA ASP A 203 -8.79 -9.27 -9.87
C ASP A 203 -9.35 -8.59 -8.63
N LEU A 204 -9.15 -7.28 -8.55
CA LEU A 204 -9.47 -6.46 -7.39
C LEU A 204 -10.51 -5.39 -7.74
N VAL A 205 -11.26 -4.97 -6.74
CA VAL A 205 -12.12 -3.78 -6.76
C VAL A 205 -11.91 -2.96 -5.50
N LEU A 206 -12.07 -1.63 -5.61
CA LEU A 206 -11.87 -0.73 -4.46
C LEU A 206 -13.11 -0.63 -3.56
N GLN A 207 -14.24 -1.13 -4.01
CA GLN A 207 -15.50 -1.09 -3.25
C GLN A 207 -15.98 -2.51 -2.99
N LYS A 208 -16.54 -2.73 -1.80
CA LYS A 208 -17.07 -4.03 -1.39
C LYS A 208 -18.09 -4.55 -2.41
N LEU A 209 -17.94 -5.80 -2.83
CA LEU A 209 -18.88 -6.46 -3.73
C LEU A 209 -20.20 -6.67 -3.01
N GLY A 210 -21.27 -6.05 -3.49
CA GLY A 210 -22.65 -6.19 -2.98
C GLY A 210 -23.18 -4.95 -2.24
N ALA A 211 -24.47 -4.87 -2.07
CA ALA A 211 -25.34 -3.97 -1.30
C ALA A 211 -24.98 -2.46 -1.12
N LYS A 212 -23.73 -2.08 -0.80
CA LYS A 212 -23.43 -0.67 -0.46
C LYS A 212 -23.36 0.31 -1.64
N LYS A 213 -23.04 -0.13 -2.87
CA LYS A 213 -22.97 0.79 -4.03
C LYS A 213 -24.30 1.46 -4.39
N VAL A 214 -25.40 0.78 -4.14
CA VAL A 214 -26.74 1.28 -4.48
C VAL A 214 -27.23 2.20 -3.38
N ASP A 215 -26.98 1.87 -2.10
CA ASP A 215 -27.46 2.67 -0.97
C ASP A 215 -26.65 3.95 -0.79
N ASP A 216 -25.30 3.88 -0.83
CA ASP A 216 -24.44 5.07 -0.71
C ASP A 216 -24.66 6.06 -1.87
N PHE A 217 -24.74 5.56 -3.13
CA PHE A 217 -24.99 6.45 -4.26
C PHE A 217 -26.43 6.93 -4.31
N SER A 218 -27.39 6.18 -3.79
CA SER A 218 -28.77 6.64 -3.62
C SER A 218 -28.85 7.89 -2.74
N GLU A 219 -28.12 7.90 -1.63
CA GLU A 219 -28.06 9.03 -0.70
C GLU A 219 -27.34 10.23 -1.34
N VAL A 220 -26.22 9.99 -2.04
CA VAL A 220 -25.48 11.03 -2.76
C VAL A 220 -26.35 11.66 -3.86
N LEU A 221 -27.06 10.86 -4.65
CA LEU A 221 -27.93 11.35 -5.71
C LEU A 221 -29.12 12.13 -5.14
N LEU A 222 -29.76 11.64 -4.09
CA LEU A 222 -30.85 12.37 -3.41
C LEU A 222 -30.37 13.69 -2.84
N GLN A 223 -29.19 13.72 -2.20
CA GLN A 223 -28.62 14.96 -1.66
C GLN A 223 -28.28 15.94 -2.79
N TYR A 224 -27.64 15.45 -3.88
CA TYR A 224 -27.37 16.28 -5.05
C TYR A 224 -28.62 16.92 -5.61
N ILE A 225 -29.73 16.16 -5.78
CA ILE A 225 -31.00 16.70 -6.26
C ILE A 225 -31.56 17.72 -5.30
N LYS A 226 -31.47 17.51 -3.96
CA LYS A 226 -31.89 18.50 -2.94
C LYS A 226 -31.11 19.80 -3.05
N ASP A 227 -29.81 19.72 -3.19
CA ASP A 227 -28.91 20.88 -3.29
C ASP A 227 -29.13 21.69 -4.59
N HIS A 228 -29.80 21.09 -5.59
CA HIS A 228 -30.17 21.68 -6.88
C HIS A 228 -31.67 21.94 -6.98
N GLU A 229 -32.28 22.46 -5.93
CA GLU A 229 -33.70 22.86 -5.89
C GLU A 229 -34.68 21.71 -6.20
N GLY A 230 -34.31 20.50 -5.88
CA GLY A 230 -35.14 19.31 -6.07
C GLY A 230 -35.17 18.76 -7.50
N PHE A 231 -34.30 19.23 -8.42
CA PHE A 231 -34.24 18.78 -9.80
C PHE A 231 -32.80 18.58 -10.28
N THR A 232 -32.60 17.59 -11.16
CA THR A 232 -31.37 17.43 -11.95
C THR A 232 -31.68 17.14 -13.40
N PRO A 233 -31.00 17.78 -14.37
CA PRO A 233 -31.19 17.50 -15.79
C PRO A 233 -30.60 16.16 -16.21
N LEU A 234 -29.78 15.53 -15.36
CA LEU A 234 -29.21 14.21 -15.66
C LEU A 234 -30.26 13.12 -15.51
N ASN A 235 -30.37 12.28 -16.54
CA ASN A 235 -31.32 11.18 -16.60
C ASN A 235 -30.70 9.94 -17.29
N ASP A 236 -31.49 8.92 -17.55
CA ASP A 236 -31.03 7.68 -18.17
C ASP A 236 -30.61 7.84 -19.66
N LYS A 237 -30.92 8.96 -20.29
CA LYS A 237 -30.52 9.31 -21.67
C LYS A 237 -29.23 10.15 -21.71
N SER A 238 -28.85 10.80 -20.62
CA SER A 238 -27.63 11.63 -20.52
C SER A 238 -26.38 10.87 -20.97
N ALA A 239 -25.38 11.58 -21.52
CA ALA A 239 -24.11 10.96 -21.90
C ALA A 239 -23.43 10.29 -20.72
N ALA A 240 -22.64 9.25 -20.98
CA ALA A 240 -21.94 8.53 -19.89
C ALA A 240 -20.88 9.41 -19.22
N GLU A 241 -20.28 10.35 -19.98
CA GLU A 241 -19.31 11.34 -19.53
C GLU A 241 -19.95 12.32 -18.54
N ASP A 242 -21.11 12.90 -18.88
CA ASP A 242 -21.81 13.85 -18.00
C ASP A 242 -22.17 13.24 -16.64
N ILE A 243 -22.62 11.97 -16.65
CA ILE A 243 -22.96 11.24 -15.43
C ILE A 243 -21.69 10.94 -14.63
N TYR A 244 -20.61 10.60 -15.31
CA TYR A 244 -19.34 10.32 -14.66
C TYR A 244 -18.73 11.58 -14.03
N ASP A 245 -18.75 12.71 -14.75
CA ASP A 245 -18.22 13.99 -14.28
C ASP A 245 -19.01 14.52 -13.07
N ALA A 246 -20.33 14.32 -13.06
CA ALA A 246 -21.18 14.76 -11.96
C ALA A 246 -21.07 13.87 -10.70
N PHE A 247 -20.92 12.56 -10.87
CA PHE A 247 -21.11 11.59 -9.77
C PHE A 247 -19.99 10.57 -9.61
N GLY A 248 -19.01 10.48 -10.54
CA GLY A 248 -17.96 9.48 -10.51
C GLY A 248 -18.46 8.03 -10.65
N VAL A 249 -19.69 7.81 -11.16
CA VAL A 249 -20.27 6.49 -11.34
C VAL A 249 -20.54 6.16 -12.81
N SER A 250 -20.59 4.86 -13.15
CA SER A 250 -20.95 4.44 -14.50
C SER A 250 -22.44 4.71 -14.79
N LYS A 251 -22.78 4.98 -16.06
CA LYS A 251 -24.19 5.12 -16.52
C LYS A 251 -25.06 3.91 -16.13
N LYS A 252 -24.48 2.70 -16.07
CA LYS A 252 -25.19 1.49 -15.62
C LYS A 252 -25.55 1.55 -14.14
N THR A 253 -24.62 2.02 -13.29
CA THR A 253 -24.85 2.22 -11.86
C THR A 253 -25.90 3.30 -11.62
N PHE A 254 -25.77 4.44 -12.33
CA PHE A 254 -26.73 5.54 -12.28
C PHE A 254 -28.15 5.08 -12.61
N LYS A 255 -28.33 4.40 -13.76
CA LYS A 255 -29.65 3.87 -14.17
C LYS A 255 -30.26 2.91 -13.13
N LYS A 256 -29.43 2.05 -12.53
CA LYS A 256 -29.91 1.12 -11.50
C LYS A 256 -30.42 1.88 -10.27
N VAL A 257 -29.66 2.85 -9.80
CA VAL A 257 -30.01 3.65 -8.61
C VAL A 257 -31.26 4.49 -8.87
N VAL A 258 -31.33 5.17 -10.01
CA VAL A 258 -32.50 5.96 -10.41
C VAL A 258 -33.75 5.07 -10.46
N GLY A 259 -33.66 3.86 -11.04
CA GLY A 259 -34.75 2.90 -11.07
C GLY A 259 -35.20 2.44 -9.66
N ASP A 260 -34.27 2.26 -8.75
CA ASP A 260 -34.57 1.87 -7.36
C ASP A 260 -35.22 3.03 -6.58
N LEU A 261 -34.70 4.28 -6.74
CA LEU A 261 -35.30 5.48 -6.14
C LEU A 261 -36.72 5.74 -6.68
N TYR A 262 -36.95 5.55 -7.98
CA TYR A 262 -38.28 5.66 -8.59
C TYR A 262 -39.25 4.63 -8.02
N LYS A 263 -38.85 3.36 -7.88
CA LYS A 263 -39.66 2.31 -7.24
C LYS A 263 -40.01 2.62 -5.80
N LYS A 264 -39.08 3.24 -5.07
CA LYS A 264 -39.28 3.73 -3.67
C LYS A 264 -40.13 5.00 -3.61
N ARG A 265 -40.54 5.56 -4.74
CA ARG A 265 -41.30 6.85 -4.87
C ARG A 265 -40.58 8.04 -4.24
N LEU A 266 -39.27 8.06 -4.27
CA LEU A 266 -38.42 9.15 -3.78
C LEU A 266 -38.11 10.17 -4.87
N VAL A 267 -38.24 9.77 -6.14
CA VAL A 267 -38.03 10.63 -7.31
C VAL A 267 -39.08 10.36 -8.40
N VAL A 268 -39.32 11.36 -9.22
CA VAL A 268 -40.11 11.27 -10.44
C VAL A 268 -39.22 11.46 -11.66
N LEU A 269 -39.43 10.64 -12.69
CA LEU A 269 -38.69 10.75 -13.95
C LEU A 269 -39.47 11.67 -14.90
N GLU A 270 -38.85 12.79 -15.27
CA GLU A 270 -39.38 13.75 -16.22
C GLU A 270 -38.66 13.60 -17.58
N ALA A 271 -39.21 14.20 -18.64
CA ALA A 271 -38.59 14.13 -19.97
C ALA A 271 -37.19 14.75 -20.00
N GLU A 272 -36.97 15.76 -19.19
CA GLU A 272 -35.73 16.58 -19.15
C GLU A 272 -34.86 16.33 -17.91
N GLY A 273 -35.23 15.39 -17.04
CA GLY A 273 -34.45 15.15 -15.84
C GLY A 273 -35.12 14.28 -14.78
N ILE A 274 -34.64 14.42 -13.55
CA ILE A 274 -35.16 13.71 -12.38
C ILE A 274 -35.50 14.75 -11.31
N ARG A 275 -36.68 14.62 -10.72
CA ARG A 275 -37.17 15.48 -9.65
C ARG A 275 -37.48 14.70 -8.39
N LEU A 276 -37.23 15.31 -7.22
CA LEU A 276 -37.71 14.78 -5.95
C LEU A 276 -39.23 14.79 -5.88
N THR A 277 -39.81 13.80 -5.23
CA THR A 277 -41.27 13.68 -5.02
C THR A 277 -41.75 14.63 -3.95
#